data_611be9f232205e2e504f6ba64f2710e3
#
_entry.id   611be9f232205e2e504f6ba64f2710e3
#
_cell.length_a   1.000
_cell.length_b   1.000
_cell.length_c   1.000
_cell.angle_alpha   90.00
_cell.angle_beta   90.00
_cell.angle_gamma   90.00
#
_symmetry.space_group_name_H-M   'P 1'
#
loop_
_entity.id
_entity.type
_entity.pdbx_description
1 polymer ?
#
loop_
_entity_poly.entity_id
_entity_poly.type
_entity_poly.pdbx_seq_one_letter_code
_entity_poly.pdbx_strand_id
1 'polypeptide(L)'
;MSRSKLTLHFLAALALASASFAHAAADTPASTPDAAPSNVVVVGSTDNATPGSSDSKTWYGSAWDTAGQHLSDIWHKGDIELYVPFWSYHLPFAYSAEKRASYTEYPAGGGIGKGRYNESGNWEGIYAMEFQDSHGKPMYMGGYGWVPTWRPINDQFKIGAGVTAFLFMRSDIGNYAPIPGVLPAATIGYGPLDVQVAYIPGGQGNGNVLFWWAKYSFR
;
A
#
# COMPACT_ATOMS: atom_id res chain seq x y z
N MET A 1 -1.87 -25.28 -12.00
CA MET A 1 -0.50 -24.80 -11.96
C MET A 1 -0.60 -23.29 -11.92
N SER A 2 -0.18 -22.59 -11.05
CA SER A 2 0.64 -22.38 -9.91
C SER A 2 0.17 -21.09 -9.19
N ARG A 3 -0.72 -21.23 -8.20
CA ARG A 3 -1.24 -20.09 -7.39
C ARG A 3 -0.23 -19.56 -6.36
N SER A 4 0.93 -20.23 -6.24
CA SER A 4 1.88 -19.95 -5.16
C SER A 4 2.97 -18.91 -5.46
N LYS A 5 3.16 -18.52 -6.72
CA LYS A 5 4.25 -17.59 -7.08
C LYS A 5 3.91 -16.10 -6.93
N LEU A 6 2.63 -15.75 -7.00
CA LEU A 6 2.20 -14.33 -6.87
C LEU A 6 2.23 -13.86 -5.42
N THR A 7 1.97 -14.74 -4.48
CA THR A 7 1.90 -14.41 -3.04
C THR A 7 3.29 -14.08 -2.44
N LEU A 8 4.35 -14.67 -2.97
CA LEU A 8 5.71 -14.50 -2.42
C LEU A 8 6.34 -13.14 -2.74
N HIS A 9 5.97 -12.53 -3.87
CA HIS A 9 6.53 -11.24 -4.30
C HIS A 9 5.94 -10.04 -3.56
N PHE A 10 4.68 -10.14 -3.09
CA PHE A 10 4.03 -9.11 -2.28
C PHE A 10 4.53 -9.09 -0.82
N LEU A 11 4.87 -10.25 -0.27
CA LEU A 11 5.44 -10.34 1.08
C LEU A 11 6.84 -9.71 1.17
N ALA A 12 7.63 -9.72 0.09
CA ALA A 12 8.95 -9.10 0.06
C ALA A 12 8.86 -7.55 0.04
N ALA A 13 7.86 -6.97 -0.62
CA ALA A 13 7.64 -5.51 -0.60
C ALA A 13 7.11 -5.02 0.77
N LEU A 14 6.34 -5.84 1.47
CA LEU A 14 5.84 -5.54 2.81
C LEU A 14 6.95 -5.57 3.87
N ALA A 15 7.94 -6.44 3.71
CA ALA A 15 9.07 -6.55 4.64
C ALA A 15 10.04 -5.35 4.57
N LEU A 16 10.17 -4.69 3.42
CA LEU A 16 11.02 -3.50 3.28
C LEU A 16 10.39 -2.23 3.89
N ALA A 17 9.07 -2.12 3.92
CA ALA A 17 8.38 -0.96 4.50
C ALA A 17 8.37 -0.98 6.04
N SER A 18 8.43 -2.15 6.66
CA SER A 18 8.42 -2.29 8.12
C SER A 18 9.79 -2.10 8.78
N ALA A 19 10.89 -2.16 8.04
CA ALA A 19 12.25 -1.99 8.58
C ALA A 19 12.68 -0.54 8.80
N SER A 20 11.95 0.45 8.27
CA SER A 20 12.35 1.87 8.32
C SER A 20 11.89 2.62 9.58
N PHE A 21 11.09 2.02 10.46
CA PHE A 21 10.59 2.70 11.67
C PHE A 21 11.34 2.38 12.97
N ALA A 22 12.40 1.54 12.93
CA ALA A 22 13.10 1.09 14.13
C ALA A 22 14.53 1.63 14.32
N HIS A 23 15.02 2.55 13.50
CA HIS A 23 16.40 3.06 13.59
C HIS A 23 16.49 4.58 13.70
N ALA A 24 16.06 5.09 14.84
CA ALA A 24 16.47 6.41 15.32
C ALA A 24 16.76 6.34 16.81
N ALA A 25 17.90 5.77 17.18
CA ALA A 25 18.69 6.07 18.39
C ALA A 25 19.74 4.96 18.63
N ALA A 26 20.97 5.18 18.23
CA ALA A 26 22.18 4.86 19.00
C ALA A 26 23.44 5.22 18.18
N ASP A 27 24.13 6.21 18.69
CA ASP A 27 25.44 6.67 18.22
C ASP A 27 26.59 5.69 18.61
N THR A 28 27.52 5.49 17.62
CA THR A 28 29.00 5.56 17.64
C THR A 28 29.83 4.52 18.41
N PRO A 29 31.17 4.31 18.14
CA PRO A 29 31.92 4.35 16.87
C PRO A 29 32.86 3.15 16.58
N ALA A 30 33.33 3.12 15.34
CA ALA A 30 34.63 2.68 14.78
C ALA A 30 35.51 1.59 15.41
N SER A 31 35.91 0.61 14.55
CA SER A 31 37.31 0.22 14.35
C SER A 31 37.47 -0.62 13.07
N THR A 32 38.36 -0.16 12.19
CA THR A 32 39.06 -0.86 11.11
C THR A 32 40.38 -1.43 11.68
N PRO A 33 41.25 -2.15 10.94
CA PRO A 33 41.14 -3.06 9.78
C PRO A 33 41.83 -4.41 10.01
N ASP A 34 41.76 -5.38 9.09
CA ASP A 34 42.95 -6.09 8.58
C ASP A 34 42.69 -7.02 7.38
N ALA A 35 43.50 -6.79 6.40
CA ALA A 35 44.22 -7.58 5.43
C ALA A 35 43.68 -8.92 4.89
N ALA A 36 43.75 -8.97 3.54
CA ALA A 36 43.63 -10.10 2.64
C ALA A 36 44.66 -11.25 2.88
N PRO A 37 44.46 -12.42 2.24
CA PRO A 37 45.33 -12.64 1.09
C PRO A 37 44.65 -13.24 -0.16
N SER A 38 45.26 -12.86 -1.25
CA SER A 38 45.10 -13.30 -2.61
C SER A 38 45.39 -14.80 -2.82
N ASN A 39 44.53 -15.49 -3.62
CA ASN A 39 44.97 -16.62 -4.42
C ASN A 39 44.34 -16.57 -5.80
N VAL A 40 45.11 -16.14 -6.75
CA VAL A 40 44.87 -16.24 -8.19
C VAL A 40 45.16 -17.66 -8.62
N VAL A 41 44.21 -18.35 -9.20
CA VAL A 41 44.43 -19.51 -10.07
C VAL A 41 43.88 -19.17 -11.44
N VAL A 42 44.80 -18.90 -12.35
CA VAL A 42 44.51 -18.79 -13.78
C VAL A 42 44.57 -20.20 -14.38
N VAL A 43 43.46 -20.67 -14.90
CA VAL A 43 43.45 -21.78 -15.87
C VAL A 43 42.74 -21.27 -17.12
N GLY A 44 43.50 -21.13 -18.17
CA GLY A 44 43.00 -20.77 -19.47
C GLY A 44 42.30 -21.96 -20.15
N SER A 45 41.20 -21.67 -20.84
CA SER A 45 40.75 -22.39 -21.99
C SER A 45 39.94 -21.44 -22.89
N THR A 46 40.44 -21.31 -24.08
CA THR A 46 39.83 -20.63 -25.21
C THR A 46 38.68 -21.45 -25.74
N ASP A 47 37.45 -20.96 -25.60
CA ASP A 47 36.39 -21.28 -26.51
C ASP A 47 35.60 -20.01 -26.84
N ASN A 48 35.71 -19.62 -28.11
CA ASN A 48 34.95 -18.57 -28.75
C ASN A 48 33.48 -19.01 -28.84
N ALA A 49 32.68 -18.74 -27.81
CA ALA A 49 31.23 -18.70 -27.91
C ALA A 49 30.82 -17.25 -27.83
N THR A 50 30.29 -16.72 -28.91
CA THR A 50 29.57 -15.44 -28.95
C THR A 50 28.53 -15.44 -27.81
N PRO A 51 28.58 -14.50 -26.86
CA PRO A 51 27.54 -14.43 -25.86
C PRO A 51 26.28 -13.91 -26.57
N GLY A 52 25.34 -14.79 -26.82
CA GLY A 52 23.98 -14.36 -27.02
C GLY A 52 23.58 -13.55 -25.80
N SER A 53 23.22 -12.30 -26.00
CA SER A 53 22.69 -11.43 -24.95
C SER A 53 21.37 -12.02 -24.43
N SER A 54 21.46 -12.93 -23.47
CA SER A 54 20.33 -13.21 -22.61
C SER A 54 20.17 -11.97 -21.73
N ASP A 55 19.25 -11.07 -22.11
CA ASP A 55 18.70 -10.07 -21.21
C ASP A 55 18.07 -10.81 -20.02
N SER A 56 18.88 -11.21 -19.08
CA SER A 56 18.40 -11.66 -17.77
C SER A 56 17.91 -10.42 -17.03
N LYS A 57 16.65 -10.03 -17.34
CA LYS A 57 15.96 -9.04 -16.51
C LYS A 57 16.11 -9.47 -15.05
N THR A 58 16.78 -8.65 -14.28
CA THR A 58 16.89 -8.86 -12.84
C THR A 58 15.49 -8.97 -12.24
N TRP A 59 15.31 -9.76 -11.19
CA TRP A 59 13.99 -9.97 -10.55
C TRP A 59 13.25 -8.66 -10.21
N TYR A 60 13.99 -7.61 -9.85
CA TYR A 60 13.42 -6.28 -9.60
C TYR A 60 13.01 -5.56 -10.91
N GLY A 61 13.70 -5.77 -12.01
CA GLY A 61 13.29 -5.26 -13.31
C GLY A 61 11.96 -5.84 -13.75
N SER A 62 11.76 -7.16 -13.60
CA SER A 62 10.47 -7.81 -13.89
C SER A 62 9.35 -7.36 -12.94
N ALA A 63 9.66 -7.07 -11.67
CA ALA A 63 8.69 -6.55 -10.71
C ALA A 63 8.22 -5.13 -11.07
N TRP A 64 9.14 -4.26 -11.50
CA TRP A 64 8.79 -2.91 -11.97
C TRP A 64 7.97 -2.91 -13.25
N ASP A 65 8.32 -3.79 -14.21
CA ASP A 65 7.52 -3.96 -15.42
C ASP A 65 6.09 -4.42 -15.10
N THR A 66 5.94 -5.37 -14.19
CA THR A 66 4.64 -5.86 -13.74
C THR A 66 3.83 -4.74 -13.05
N ALA A 67 4.45 -4.01 -12.13
CA ALA A 67 3.80 -2.88 -11.47
C ALA A 67 3.39 -1.80 -12.46
N GLY A 68 4.25 -1.47 -13.44
CA GLY A 68 3.94 -0.52 -14.50
C GLY A 68 2.78 -0.98 -15.38
N GLN A 69 2.70 -2.28 -15.70
CA GLN A 69 1.57 -2.86 -16.44
C GLN A 69 0.25 -2.74 -15.66
N HIS A 70 0.25 -3.08 -14.36
CA HIS A 70 -0.94 -2.92 -13.52
C HIS A 70 -1.43 -1.47 -13.46
N LEU A 71 -0.52 -0.52 -13.24
CA LEU A 71 -0.85 0.91 -13.22
C LEU A 71 -1.39 1.39 -14.58
N SER A 72 -0.76 0.98 -15.68
CA SER A 72 -1.23 1.30 -17.04
C SER A 72 -2.62 0.71 -17.31
N ASP A 73 -2.84 -0.52 -16.91
CA ASP A 73 -4.14 -1.18 -17.06
C ASP A 73 -5.23 -0.50 -16.24
N ILE A 74 -4.95 -0.12 -15.00
CA ILE A 74 -5.88 0.66 -14.17
C ILE A 74 -6.20 1.99 -14.85
N TRP A 75 -5.19 2.69 -15.34
CA TRP A 75 -5.38 4.00 -15.97
C TRP A 75 -6.23 3.94 -17.23
N HIS A 76 -5.98 2.97 -18.10
CA HIS A 76 -6.64 2.89 -19.42
C HIS A 76 -7.94 2.08 -19.40
N LYS A 77 -8.05 1.06 -18.54
CA LYS A 77 -9.18 0.12 -18.50
C LYS A 77 -10.04 0.23 -17.25
N GLY A 78 -9.57 0.98 -16.22
CA GLY A 78 -10.29 1.13 -14.95
C GLY A 78 -11.48 2.07 -15.07
N ASP A 79 -12.56 1.74 -14.37
CA ASP A 79 -13.71 2.59 -14.17
C ASP A 79 -13.32 3.80 -13.31
N ILE A 80 -13.99 4.94 -13.53
CA ILE A 80 -13.88 6.09 -12.64
C ILE A 80 -14.54 5.72 -11.31
N GLU A 81 -13.88 6.05 -10.21
CA GLU A 81 -14.38 5.79 -8.86
C GLU A 81 -14.43 7.07 -8.04
N LEU A 82 -15.53 7.27 -7.32
CA LEU A 82 -15.72 8.33 -6.33
C LEU A 82 -15.49 7.74 -4.93
N TYR A 83 -14.73 8.45 -4.11
CA TYR A 83 -14.42 8.07 -2.74
C TYR A 83 -14.99 9.11 -1.78
N VAL A 84 -15.73 8.67 -0.78
CA VAL A 84 -16.35 9.54 0.23
C VAL A 84 -16.01 9.02 1.63
N PRO A 85 -14.98 9.58 2.28
CA PRO A 85 -14.71 9.29 3.68
C PRO A 85 -15.89 9.72 4.55
N PHE A 86 -16.28 8.87 5.52
CA PHE A 86 -17.43 9.18 6.35
C PHE A 86 -17.25 8.87 7.84
N TRP A 87 -16.22 8.10 8.22
CA TRP A 87 -15.99 7.79 9.63
C TRP A 87 -14.53 7.46 9.95
N SER A 88 -14.03 8.04 11.06
CA SER A 88 -12.74 7.76 11.67
C SER A 88 -12.95 7.28 13.10
N TYR A 89 -13.07 5.98 13.30
CA TYR A 89 -13.36 5.41 14.61
C TYR A 89 -12.10 5.13 15.41
N HIS A 90 -11.91 5.87 16.50
CA HIS A 90 -10.80 5.70 17.42
C HIS A 90 -11.11 4.58 18.42
N LEU A 91 -10.29 3.52 18.43
CA LEU A 91 -10.56 2.33 19.21
C LEU A 91 -10.45 2.60 20.73
N PRO A 92 -11.46 2.24 21.54
CA PRO A 92 -11.55 2.61 22.95
C PRO A 92 -10.42 2.10 23.83
N PHE A 93 -9.79 0.97 23.49
CA PHE A 93 -8.67 0.44 24.24
C PHE A 93 -7.39 1.29 24.13
N ALA A 94 -7.28 2.14 23.10
CA ALA A 94 -6.12 2.99 22.85
C ALA A 94 -6.32 4.44 23.27
N TYR A 95 -7.56 4.85 23.57
CA TYR A 95 -7.90 6.25 23.85
C TYR A 95 -8.82 6.37 25.07
N SER A 96 -8.56 7.37 25.93
CA SER A 96 -9.53 7.75 26.97
C SER A 96 -10.82 8.31 26.37
N ALA A 97 -11.90 8.31 27.12
CA ALA A 97 -13.19 8.85 26.68
C ALA A 97 -13.08 10.35 26.37
N GLU A 98 -12.35 11.10 27.20
CA GLU A 98 -12.15 12.56 27.02
C GLU A 98 -11.40 12.84 25.72
N LYS A 99 -10.33 12.06 25.43
CA LYS A 99 -9.54 12.24 24.21
C LYS A 99 -10.36 11.91 22.97
N ARG A 100 -11.19 10.86 23.00
CA ARG A 100 -12.09 10.55 21.89
C ARG A 100 -13.13 11.64 21.66
N ALA A 101 -13.68 12.21 22.74
CA ALA A 101 -14.65 13.31 22.65
C ALA A 101 -14.05 14.62 22.06
N SER A 102 -12.73 14.78 22.07
CA SER A 102 -12.04 15.92 21.46
C SER A 102 -11.76 15.78 19.97
N TYR A 103 -11.99 14.60 19.39
CA TYR A 103 -11.74 14.33 17.98
C TYR A 103 -12.99 14.44 17.11
N THR A 104 -12.80 14.91 15.89
CA THR A 104 -13.83 14.85 14.86
C THR A 104 -13.81 13.46 14.23
N GLU A 105 -14.90 12.70 14.41
CA GLU A 105 -15.02 11.36 13.82
C GLU A 105 -15.49 11.37 12.36
N TYR A 106 -15.96 12.51 11.85
CA TYR A 106 -16.44 12.67 10.49
C TYR A 106 -15.39 13.38 9.63
N PRO A 107 -14.58 12.64 8.85
CA PRO A 107 -13.57 13.20 7.98
C PRO A 107 -14.24 13.77 6.72
N ALA A 108 -14.80 14.98 6.83
CA ALA A 108 -15.46 15.64 5.70
C ALA A 108 -14.47 15.80 4.54
N GLY A 109 -14.85 15.30 3.36
CA GLY A 109 -13.99 15.33 2.19
C GLY A 109 -14.45 14.41 1.09
N GLY A 110 -13.58 14.16 0.13
CA GLY A 110 -13.86 13.29 -1.00
C GLY A 110 -12.60 12.94 -1.77
N GLY A 111 -12.78 12.12 -2.78
CA GLY A 111 -11.70 11.72 -3.65
C GLY A 111 -12.19 11.10 -4.95
N ILE A 112 -11.27 10.97 -5.87
CA ILE A 112 -11.50 10.31 -7.15
C ILE A 112 -10.40 9.29 -7.40
N GLY A 113 -10.69 8.32 -8.24
CA GLY A 113 -9.71 7.33 -8.64
C GLY A 113 -10.14 6.57 -9.89
N LYS A 114 -9.37 5.58 -10.18
CA LYS A 114 -9.68 4.56 -11.18
C LYS A 114 -9.43 3.18 -10.61
N GLY A 115 -10.35 2.27 -10.82
CA GLY A 115 -10.22 0.90 -10.33
C GLY A 115 -10.83 -0.10 -11.28
N ARG A 116 -10.35 -1.34 -11.18
CA ARG A 116 -10.84 -2.46 -11.98
C ARG A 116 -10.78 -3.77 -11.19
N TYR A 117 -11.52 -4.74 -11.68
CA TYR A 117 -11.29 -6.14 -11.28
C TYR A 117 -10.37 -6.79 -12.32
N ASN A 118 -9.23 -7.33 -11.86
CA ASN A 118 -8.30 -8.03 -12.74
C ASN A 118 -8.83 -9.42 -13.14
N GLU A 119 -8.09 -10.15 -13.97
CA GLU A 119 -8.46 -11.48 -14.47
C GLU A 119 -8.72 -12.52 -13.37
N SER A 120 -8.12 -12.34 -12.19
CA SER A 120 -8.34 -13.18 -11.02
C SER A 120 -9.56 -12.73 -10.18
N GLY A 121 -10.27 -11.69 -10.61
CA GLY A 121 -11.43 -11.13 -9.91
C GLY A 121 -11.08 -10.25 -8.71
N ASN A 122 -9.80 -9.93 -8.48
CA ASN A 122 -9.35 -9.06 -7.41
C ASN A 122 -9.49 -7.60 -7.83
N TRP A 123 -9.96 -6.75 -6.91
CA TRP A 123 -9.97 -5.32 -7.15
C TRP A 123 -8.56 -4.72 -7.01
N GLU A 124 -8.23 -3.83 -7.94
CA GLU A 124 -7.03 -3.00 -7.91
C GLU A 124 -7.37 -1.59 -8.41
N GLY A 125 -6.80 -0.57 -7.76
CA GLY A 125 -7.11 0.81 -8.11
C GLY A 125 -6.10 1.82 -7.60
N ILE A 126 -6.10 2.99 -8.24
CA ILE A 126 -5.36 4.18 -7.82
C ILE A 126 -6.35 5.26 -7.43
N TYR A 127 -6.03 6.03 -6.41
CA TYR A 127 -6.93 7.05 -5.89
C TYR A 127 -6.18 8.26 -5.35
N ALA A 128 -6.89 9.39 -5.28
CA ALA A 128 -6.48 10.59 -4.57
C ALA A 128 -7.68 11.13 -3.78
N MET A 129 -7.46 11.48 -2.52
CA MET A 129 -8.47 12.00 -1.61
C MET A 129 -7.95 13.21 -0.86
N GLU A 130 -8.87 14.15 -0.60
CA GLU A 130 -8.72 15.23 0.37
C GLU A 130 -9.82 15.10 1.40
N PHE A 131 -9.47 15.15 2.68
CA PHE A 131 -10.44 15.09 3.78
C PHE A 131 -9.87 15.74 5.04
N GLN A 132 -10.74 16.01 6.01
CA GLN A 132 -10.33 16.54 7.30
C GLN A 132 -9.77 15.42 8.19
N ASP A 133 -8.66 15.70 8.85
CA ASP A 133 -8.14 14.85 9.91
C ASP A 133 -8.98 14.97 11.20
N SER A 134 -8.62 14.19 12.24
CA SER A 134 -9.34 14.21 13.53
C SER A 134 -9.31 15.56 14.26
N HIS A 135 -8.50 16.51 13.81
CA HIS A 135 -8.41 17.87 14.33
C HIS A 135 -9.07 18.91 13.41
N GLY A 136 -9.78 18.45 12.38
CA GLY A 136 -10.46 19.33 11.41
C GLY A 136 -9.53 20.02 10.41
N LYS A 137 -8.27 19.58 10.29
CA LYS A 137 -7.31 20.14 9.33
C LYS A 137 -7.30 19.35 8.02
N PRO A 138 -7.02 20.00 6.87
CA PRO A 138 -6.91 19.30 5.60
C PRO A 138 -5.81 18.24 5.62
N MET A 139 -6.13 17.07 5.10
CA MET A 139 -5.22 15.97 4.86
C MET A 139 -5.38 15.50 3.42
N TYR A 140 -4.28 15.26 2.74
CA TYR A 140 -4.25 14.75 1.38
C TYR A 140 -3.68 13.35 1.37
N MET A 141 -4.25 12.47 0.56
CA MET A 141 -3.78 11.10 0.42
C MET A 141 -3.92 10.65 -1.02
N GLY A 142 -2.90 9.99 -1.56
CA GLY A 142 -2.95 9.34 -2.87
C GLY A 142 -2.25 8.00 -2.81
N GLY A 143 -2.83 6.98 -3.46
CA GLY A 143 -2.30 5.65 -3.32
C GLY A 143 -2.82 4.62 -4.32
N TYR A 144 -2.38 3.40 -4.09
CA TYR A 144 -2.77 2.19 -4.80
C TYR A 144 -3.37 1.20 -3.80
N GLY A 145 -4.51 0.62 -4.15
CA GLY A 145 -5.15 -0.45 -3.38
C GLY A 145 -5.19 -1.76 -4.17
N TRP A 146 -4.99 -2.87 -3.47
CA TRP A 146 -5.17 -4.20 -4.00
C TRP A 146 -5.95 -5.04 -2.99
N VAL A 147 -7.13 -5.54 -3.41
CA VAL A 147 -8.06 -6.25 -2.54
C VAL A 147 -8.53 -7.53 -3.22
N PRO A 148 -7.98 -8.69 -2.85
CA PRO A 148 -8.59 -9.97 -3.14
C PRO A 148 -10.07 -9.96 -2.79
N THR A 149 -10.90 -10.29 -3.79
CA THR A 149 -12.35 -10.13 -3.69
C THR A 149 -13.04 -11.46 -3.94
N TRP A 150 -13.98 -11.79 -3.07
CA TRP A 150 -14.85 -12.96 -3.17
C TRP A 150 -16.29 -12.52 -3.43
N ARG A 151 -17.03 -13.35 -4.17
CA ARG A 151 -18.46 -13.17 -4.47
C ARG A 151 -19.24 -14.38 -3.99
N PRO A 152 -19.52 -14.48 -2.65
CA PRO A 152 -20.02 -15.72 -2.06
C PRO A 152 -21.51 -16.01 -2.34
N ILE A 153 -22.29 -15.01 -2.72
CA ILE A 153 -23.73 -15.12 -2.90
C ILE A 153 -24.13 -14.98 -4.38
N ASN A 154 -23.66 -13.94 -5.03
CA ASN A 154 -23.90 -13.65 -6.43
C ASN A 154 -22.81 -12.71 -6.96
N ASP A 155 -22.79 -12.43 -8.25
CA ASP A 155 -21.75 -11.59 -8.87
C ASP A 155 -21.75 -10.13 -8.40
N GLN A 156 -22.84 -9.68 -7.80
CA GLN A 156 -22.97 -8.30 -7.31
C GLN A 156 -22.49 -8.15 -5.87
N PHE A 157 -22.68 -9.16 -5.01
CA PHE A 157 -22.24 -9.11 -3.62
C PHE A 157 -20.74 -9.42 -3.52
N LYS A 158 -20.00 -8.54 -2.89
CA LYS A 158 -18.54 -8.57 -2.80
C LYS A 158 -18.08 -8.44 -1.36
N ILE A 159 -17.13 -9.27 -0.97
CA ILE A 159 -16.34 -9.08 0.25
C ILE A 159 -14.87 -9.25 -0.11
N GLY A 160 -14.00 -8.53 0.59
CA GLY A 160 -12.57 -8.63 0.32
C GLY A 160 -11.71 -8.13 1.46
N ALA A 161 -10.48 -8.60 1.48
CA ALA A 161 -9.45 -8.10 2.38
C ALA A 161 -8.11 -8.04 1.63
N GLY A 162 -7.38 -6.96 1.85
CA GLY A 162 -6.14 -6.69 1.13
C GLY A 162 -5.34 -5.57 1.78
N VAL A 163 -4.68 -4.79 0.95
CA VAL A 163 -3.79 -3.72 1.41
C VAL A 163 -3.97 -2.47 0.56
N THR A 164 -3.64 -1.33 1.14
CA THR A 164 -3.46 -0.08 0.43
C THR A 164 -2.10 0.52 0.76
N ALA A 165 -1.36 0.92 -0.28
CA ALA A 165 -0.10 1.65 -0.19
C ALA A 165 -0.32 3.08 -0.68
N PHE A 166 0.10 4.07 0.07
CA PHE A 166 -0.21 5.47 -0.20
C PHE A 166 0.87 6.43 0.28
N LEU A 167 0.81 7.64 -0.23
CA LEU A 167 1.46 8.81 0.34
C LEU A 167 0.40 9.66 1.01
N PHE A 168 0.64 10.11 2.23
CA PHE A 168 -0.24 11.07 2.90
C PHE A 168 0.53 12.32 3.29
N MET A 169 -0.19 13.44 3.37
CA MET A 169 0.34 14.77 3.68
C MET A 169 -0.56 15.44 4.71
N ARG A 170 0.02 15.82 5.85
CA ARG A 170 -0.67 16.50 6.97
C ARG A 170 0.17 17.68 7.48
N SER A 171 -0.51 18.69 8.00
CA SER A 171 0.16 19.91 8.52
C SER A 171 0.97 19.64 9.79
N ASP A 172 0.49 18.74 10.65
CA ASP A 172 1.10 18.39 11.94
C ASP A 172 2.23 17.36 11.83
N ILE A 173 2.37 16.72 10.67
CA ILE A 173 3.42 15.75 10.40
C ILE A 173 4.21 16.20 9.17
N GLY A 174 5.47 16.60 9.38
CA GLY A 174 6.36 16.98 8.28
C GLY A 174 5.93 18.21 7.47
N ASN A 175 4.99 19.01 7.98
CA ASN A 175 4.50 20.22 7.29
C ASN A 175 4.09 19.93 5.82
N TYR A 176 3.20 18.96 5.64
CA TYR A 176 2.74 18.46 4.34
C TYR A 176 3.80 17.74 3.49
N ALA A 177 4.94 17.37 4.05
CA ALA A 177 5.85 16.44 3.34
C ALA A 177 5.13 15.11 3.09
N PRO A 178 5.22 14.52 1.89
CA PRO A 178 4.58 13.25 1.60
C PRO A 178 5.25 12.11 2.39
N ILE A 179 4.45 11.40 3.17
CA ILE A 179 4.89 10.29 4.02
C ILE A 179 4.29 9.00 3.49
N PRO A 180 5.09 7.96 3.20
CA PRO A 180 4.58 6.68 2.74
C PRO A 180 3.91 5.90 3.86
N GLY A 181 2.85 5.17 3.51
CA GLY A 181 2.16 4.25 4.39
C GLY A 181 1.63 3.03 3.65
N VAL A 182 1.50 1.93 4.40
CA VAL A 182 0.81 0.71 3.94
C VAL A 182 -0.11 0.24 5.05
N LEU A 183 -1.38 0.03 4.73
CA LEU A 183 -2.39 -0.38 5.71
C LEU A 183 -3.16 -1.61 5.21
N PRO A 184 -3.55 -2.51 6.12
CA PRO A 184 -4.56 -3.50 5.81
C PRO A 184 -5.90 -2.83 5.56
N ALA A 185 -6.62 -3.32 4.56
CA ALA A 185 -7.92 -2.83 4.17
C ALA A 185 -8.90 -3.98 3.94
N ALA A 186 -10.17 -3.72 4.20
CA ALA A 186 -11.26 -4.64 3.90
C ALA A 186 -12.38 -3.92 3.16
N THR A 187 -13.17 -4.67 2.41
CA THR A 187 -14.31 -4.16 1.65
C THR A 187 -15.53 -5.07 1.78
N ILE A 188 -16.68 -4.46 1.78
CA ILE A 188 -17.97 -5.10 1.55
C ILE A 188 -18.76 -4.26 0.55
N GLY A 189 -19.39 -4.87 -0.45
CA GLY A 189 -20.08 -4.10 -1.47
C GLY A 189 -21.17 -4.86 -2.20
N TYR A 190 -21.98 -4.10 -2.90
CA TYR A 190 -23.03 -4.60 -3.78
C TYR A 190 -23.14 -3.74 -5.04
N GLY A 191 -23.09 -4.39 -6.21
CA GLY A 191 -23.10 -3.69 -7.50
C GLY A 191 -21.94 -2.67 -7.62
N PRO A 192 -22.22 -1.38 -7.90
CA PRO A 192 -21.20 -0.36 -8.02
C PRO A 192 -20.74 0.25 -6.70
N LEU A 193 -21.43 -0.03 -5.59
CA LEU A 193 -21.16 0.56 -4.28
C LEU A 193 -20.37 -0.39 -3.39
N ASP A 194 -19.28 0.09 -2.83
CA ASP A 194 -18.46 -0.60 -1.83
C ASP A 194 -18.30 0.29 -0.59
N VAL A 195 -18.32 -0.31 0.58
CA VAL A 195 -17.85 0.27 1.83
C VAL A 195 -16.50 -0.35 2.14
N GLN A 196 -15.52 0.49 2.36
CA GLN A 196 -14.14 0.08 2.63
C GLN A 196 -13.68 0.60 3.98
N VAL A 197 -12.79 -0.13 4.61
CA VAL A 197 -12.17 0.23 5.87
C VAL A 197 -10.68 -0.08 5.83
N ALA A 198 -9.86 0.84 6.35
CA ALA A 198 -8.45 0.58 6.63
C ALA A 198 -8.19 0.69 8.14
N TYR A 199 -7.34 -0.18 8.65
CA TYR A 199 -6.88 -0.11 10.02
C TYR A 199 -5.53 0.60 10.09
N ILE A 200 -5.49 1.70 10.84
CA ILE A 200 -4.29 2.49 11.11
C ILE A 200 -3.72 2.02 12.45
N PRO A 201 -2.63 1.24 12.46
CA PRO A 201 -2.03 0.78 13.71
C PRO A 201 -1.39 1.92 14.48
N GLY A 202 -1.21 1.74 15.79
CA GLY A 202 -0.54 2.72 16.64
C GLY A 202 -0.38 2.27 18.09
N GLY A 203 0.10 3.19 18.92
CA GLY A 203 0.26 3.02 20.35
C GLY A 203 -0.90 3.61 21.16
N GLN A 204 -0.67 3.77 22.47
CA GLN A 204 -1.63 4.43 23.37
C GLN A 204 -1.78 5.91 23.00
N GLY A 205 -3.01 6.31 22.70
CA GLY A 205 -3.34 7.69 22.35
C GLY A 205 -2.86 8.14 20.95
N ASN A 206 -2.41 7.22 20.11
CA ASN A 206 -1.96 7.52 18.74
C ASN A 206 -2.20 6.31 17.83
N GLY A 207 -2.79 6.52 16.64
CA GLY A 207 -3.19 5.43 15.75
C GLY A 207 -4.35 4.60 16.33
N ASN A 208 -4.40 3.30 16.06
CA ASN A 208 -5.51 2.42 16.43
C ASN A 208 -6.88 2.99 15.98
N VAL A 209 -6.94 3.37 14.70
CA VAL A 209 -8.11 4.00 14.08
C VAL A 209 -8.62 3.10 12.95
N LEU A 210 -9.91 2.93 12.87
CA LEU A 210 -10.61 2.39 11.71
C LEU A 210 -11.09 3.56 10.85
N PHE A 211 -10.52 3.71 9.67
CA PHE A 211 -10.89 4.74 8.72
C PHE A 211 -11.80 4.16 7.65
N TRP A 212 -13.00 4.72 7.50
CA TRP A 212 -14.07 4.22 6.66
C TRP A 212 -14.39 5.18 5.52
N TRP A 213 -14.60 4.63 4.32
CA TRP A 213 -15.08 5.38 3.17
C TRP A 213 -16.02 4.55 2.30
N ALA A 214 -16.94 5.23 1.67
CA ALA A 214 -17.75 4.68 0.58
C ALA A 214 -17.00 4.87 -0.74
N LYS A 215 -17.10 3.89 -1.62
CA LYS A 215 -16.56 3.92 -2.97
C LYS A 215 -17.66 3.59 -3.96
N TYR A 216 -17.86 4.44 -4.97
CA TYR A 216 -18.81 4.21 -6.05
C TYR A 216 -18.08 4.15 -7.39
N SER A 217 -18.27 3.06 -8.15
CA SER A 217 -17.66 2.84 -9.47
C SER A 217 -18.66 3.19 -10.58
N PHE A 218 -18.31 4.15 -11.44
CA PHE A 218 -19.09 4.54 -12.60
C PHE A 218 -18.73 3.61 -13.76
N ARG A 219 -19.61 2.69 -14.10
CA ARG A 219 -19.48 1.72 -15.19
C ARG A 219 -20.25 2.14 -16.41
#